data_7efb3b3445ed6a4f0de28ae212d6525e
#
_entry.id   7efb3b3445ed6a4f0de28ae212d6525e
#
_cell.length_a   1.000
_cell.length_b   1.000
_cell.length_c   1.000
_cell.angle_alpha   90.00
_cell.angle_beta   90.00
_cell.angle_gamma   90.00
#
_symmetry.space_group_name_H-M   'P 1'
#
loop_
_entity.id
_entity.type
_entity.pdbx_description
1 polymer ?
#
loop_
_entity_poly.entity_id
_entity_poly.type
_entity_poly.pdbx_seq_one_letter_code
_entity_poly.pdbx_strand_id
1 'polypeptide(L)'
;GTVRKPGLWFVVPFVVQKKVSVKVHNFETHELKVNDADGNPINIAAIVVWQVADTAQAKYAVEDHIDFVRVQSEAALRHIAMSHPYDNQDTTITLRGDTEVIAKEMADEVAARIALAGLRVVETRISSLAYASEIAQAMLQRQQAAAIIAAREKIVEGAVSMVQDALNQLEAADVVVLDDERRAAMVSNLLVVLCGDSRATPIVNA
;
A
#
# COMPACT_ATOMS: atom_id res chain seq x y z
N GLY A 1 5.58 44.77 -8.88
CA GLY A 1 6.83 44.50 -8.13
C GLY A 1 7.82 43.72 -8.99
N THR A 2 9.10 43.89 -8.72
CA THR A 2 10.15 43.14 -9.41
C THR A 2 10.67 42.00 -8.51
N VAL A 3 10.72 40.77 -9.05
CA VAL A 3 11.33 39.62 -8.39
C VAL A 3 12.83 39.65 -8.70
N ARG A 4 13.66 39.62 -7.67
CA ARG A 4 15.12 39.57 -7.82
C ARG A 4 15.66 38.21 -7.40
N LYS A 5 16.63 37.71 -8.18
CA LYS A 5 17.33 36.46 -7.87
C LYS A 5 18.17 36.60 -6.59
N PRO A 6 18.52 35.51 -5.89
CA PRO A 6 19.43 35.55 -4.76
C PRO A 6 20.74 36.26 -5.10
N GLY A 7 21.20 37.16 -4.24
CA GLY A 7 22.43 37.94 -4.46
C GLY A 7 22.47 39.22 -3.65
N LEU A 8 23.58 39.98 -3.76
CA LEU A 8 23.73 41.30 -3.17
C LEU A 8 23.08 42.35 -4.09
N TRP A 9 22.09 43.05 -3.57
CA TRP A 9 21.38 44.11 -4.30
C TRP A 9 21.33 45.37 -3.48
N PHE A 10 21.56 46.49 -4.15
CA PHE A 10 21.29 47.80 -3.55
C PHE A 10 19.77 48.08 -3.56
N VAL A 11 19.20 48.30 -2.41
CA VAL A 11 17.76 48.55 -2.27
C VAL A 11 17.55 49.88 -1.57
N VAL A 12 16.64 50.70 -2.13
CA VAL A 12 16.25 51.96 -1.55
C VAL A 12 15.54 51.70 -0.21
N PRO A 13 15.89 52.40 0.89
CA PRO A 13 15.39 52.09 2.24
C PRO A 13 13.87 52.20 2.44
N PHE A 14 13.16 52.85 1.54
CA PHE A 14 11.72 53.04 1.61
C PHE A 14 10.89 51.95 0.88
N VAL A 15 11.55 50.94 0.31
CA VAL A 15 10.87 49.85 -0.40
C VAL A 15 10.60 48.68 0.54
N VAL A 16 9.32 48.32 0.64
CA VAL A 16 8.92 47.14 1.43
C VAL A 16 9.46 45.86 0.78
N GLN A 17 10.35 45.20 1.49
CA GLN A 17 10.95 43.95 1.07
C GLN A 17 10.23 42.76 1.74
N LYS A 18 9.84 41.76 0.97
CA LYS A 18 9.35 40.50 1.49
C LYS A 18 10.26 39.38 1.03
N LYS A 19 10.83 38.63 1.98
CA LYS A 19 11.70 37.49 1.71
C LYS A 19 10.82 36.22 1.58
N VAL A 20 11.10 35.41 0.57
CA VAL A 20 10.47 34.12 0.37
C VAL A 20 11.59 33.07 0.36
N SER A 21 11.45 32.03 1.17
CA SER A 21 12.38 30.91 1.19
C SER A 21 12.19 30.05 -0.06
N VAL A 22 13.28 29.81 -0.77
CA VAL A 22 13.30 28.86 -1.93
C VAL A 22 13.88 27.51 -1.55
N LYS A 23 14.11 27.29 -0.25
CA LYS A 23 14.55 26.00 0.26
C LYS A 23 13.46 24.96 0.10
N VAL A 24 13.83 23.70 0.16
CA VAL A 24 12.90 22.60 0.27
C VAL A 24 12.28 22.61 1.66
N HIS A 25 10.98 22.47 1.71
CA HIS A 25 10.18 22.35 2.92
C HIS A 25 9.51 21.00 2.94
N ASN A 26 9.28 20.48 4.13
CA ASN A 26 8.48 19.29 4.35
C ASN A 26 7.51 19.53 5.51
N PHE A 27 6.39 18.84 5.45
CA PHE A 27 5.48 18.70 6.57
C PHE A 27 4.80 17.34 6.52
N GLU A 28 4.31 16.91 7.65
CA GLU A 28 3.45 15.75 7.77
C GLU A 28 2.01 16.24 7.96
N THR A 29 1.07 15.65 7.21
CA THR A 29 -0.35 15.95 7.37
C THR A 29 -0.83 15.46 8.73
N HIS A 30 -1.92 16.03 9.22
CA HIS A 30 -2.61 15.41 10.34
C HIS A 30 -3.12 14.02 9.95
N GLU A 31 -3.24 13.14 10.93
CA GLU A 31 -3.87 11.86 10.74
C GLU A 31 -5.36 12.07 10.39
N LEU A 32 -5.74 11.67 9.19
CA LEU A 32 -7.09 11.79 8.67
C LEU A 32 -7.82 10.46 8.81
N LYS A 33 -9.00 10.49 9.43
CA LYS A 33 -9.91 9.36 9.44
C LYS A 33 -10.84 9.47 8.23
N VAL A 34 -10.73 8.53 7.30
CA VAL A 34 -11.49 8.49 6.05
C VAL A 34 -11.94 7.06 5.76
N ASN A 35 -12.93 6.89 4.89
CA ASN A 35 -13.28 5.57 4.39
C ASN A 35 -12.50 5.30 3.11
N ASP A 36 -12.01 4.07 2.96
CA ASP A 36 -11.40 3.60 1.72
C ASP A 36 -12.46 3.32 0.63
N ALA A 37 -12.04 2.85 -0.54
CA ALA A 37 -12.94 2.53 -1.64
C ALA A 37 -13.96 1.41 -1.30
N ASP A 38 -13.61 0.51 -0.37
CA ASP A 38 -14.48 -0.55 0.12
C ASP A 38 -15.42 -0.09 1.26
N GLY A 39 -15.30 1.18 1.70
CA GLY A 39 -16.09 1.76 2.79
C GLY A 39 -15.55 1.47 4.19
N ASN A 40 -14.34 0.92 4.32
CA ASN A 40 -13.71 0.68 5.62
C ASN A 40 -13.10 1.96 6.17
N PRO A 41 -13.33 2.33 7.44
CA PRO A 41 -12.67 3.47 8.05
C PRO A 41 -11.20 3.20 8.30
N ILE A 42 -10.34 4.06 7.74
CA ILE A 42 -8.89 4.03 7.87
C ILE A 42 -8.37 5.34 8.43
N ASN A 43 -7.25 5.27 9.12
CA ASN A 43 -6.44 6.40 9.53
C ASN A 43 -5.24 6.49 8.58
N ILE A 44 -5.07 7.65 7.96
CA ILE A 44 -3.99 7.88 6.99
C ILE A 44 -3.31 9.22 7.24
N ALA A 45 -1.99 9.25 7.12
CA ALA A 45 -1.19 10.46 7.10
C ALA A 45 -0.11 10.37 6.03
N ALA A 46 0.37 11.52 5.56
CA ALA A 46 1.39 11.59 4.53
C ALA A 46 2.40 12.70 4.80
N ILE A 47 3.63 12.50 4.35
CA ILE A 47 4.67 13.51 4.30
C ILE A 47 4.69 14.08 2.88
N VAL A 48 4.67 15.41 2.80
CA VAL A 48 4.76 16.16 1.55
C VAL A 48 6.02 17.02 1.57
N VAL A 49 6.86 16.82 0.58
CA VAL A 49 8.09 17.59 0.35
C VAL A 49 7.86 18.53 -0.83
N TRP A 50 8.04 19.81 -0.62
CA TRP A 50 7.73 20.84 -1.61
C TRP A 50 8.71 22.00 -1.57
N GLN A 51 8.70 22.82 -2.60
CA GLN A 51 9.51 24.04 -2.67
C GLN A 51 8.83 25.13 -3.47
N VAL A 52 9.26 26.38 -3.28
CA VAL A 52 8.81 27.53 -4.05
C VAL A 52 9.50 27.50 -5.43
N ALA A 53 8.71 27.39 -6.49
CA ALA A 53 9.17 27.49 -7.87
C ALA A 53 9.10 28.93 -8.39
N ASP A 54 7.99 29.65 -8.10
CA ASP A 54 7.81 31.06 -8.44
C ASP A 54 7.53 31.87 -7.17
N THR A 55 8.50 32.72 -6.81
CA THR A 55 8.42 33.55 -5.61
C THR A 55 7.37 34.65 -5.70
N ALA A 56 7.02 35.13 -6.90
CA ALA A 56 5.98 36.11 -7.09
C ALA A 56 4.60 35.48 -6.87
N GLN A 57 4.34 34.34 -7.50
CA GLN A 57 3.09 33.62 -7.31
C GLN A 57 2.92 33.18 -5.85
N ALA A 58 3.96 32.59 -5.24
CA ALA A 58 3.91 32.18 -3.84
C ALA A 58 3.59 33.30 -2.86
N LYS A 59 3.91 34.56 -3.23
CA LYS A 59 3.68 35.71 -2.36
C LYS A 59 2.39 36.47 -2.64
N TYR A 60 1.94 36.46 -3.89
CA TYR A 60 0.82 37.31 -4.32
C TYR A 60 -0.41 36.53 -4.79
N ALA A 61 -0.29 35.25 -5.13
CA ALA A 61 -1.43 34.45 -5.55
C ALA A 61 -2.22 33.90 -4.36
N VAL A 62 -1.55 33.64 -3.22
CA VAL A 62 -2.16 33.11 -2.00
C VAL A 62 -1.72 33.94 -0.78
N GLU A 63 -2.55 34.00 0.23
CA GLU A 63 -2.27 34.75 1.45
C GLU A 63 -1.15 34.09 2.27
N ASP A 64 -1.30 32.81 2.56
CA ASP A 64 -0.29 31.96 3.20
C ASP A 64 -0.05 30.69 2.36
N HIS A 65 1.08 30.64 1.70
CA HIS A 65 1.45 29.51 0.84
C HIS A 65 1.74 28.22 1.64
N ILE A 66 2.14 28.33 2.91
CA ILE A 66 2.42 27.16 3.76
C ILE A 66 1.09 26.49 4.15
N ASP A 67 0.14 27.29 4.65
CA ASP A 67 -1.18 26.79 5.00
C ASP A 67 -1.94 26.28 3.78
N PHE A 68 -1.82 26.98 2.65
CA PHE A 68 -2.40 26.57 1.38
C PHE A 68 -1.93 25.17 0.96
N VAL A 69 -0.61 24.89 0.97
CA VAL A 69 -0.07 23.56 0.65
C VAL A 69 -0.62 22.52 1.59
N ARG A 70 -0.68 22.78 2.89
CA ARG A 70 -1.19 21.83 3.88
C ARG A 70 -2.63 21.44 3.58
N VAL A 71 -3.51 22.41 3.40
CA VAL A 71 -4.94 22.16 3.13
C VAL A 71 -5.14 21.39 1.81
N GLN A 72 -4.41 21.78 0.76
CA GLN A 72 -4.51 21.09 -0.54
C GLN A 72 -3.97 19.66 -0.48
N SER A 73 -2.91 19.42 0.28
CA SER A 73 -2.35 18.08 0.47
C SER A 73 -3.27 17.17 1.27
N GLU A 74 -3.92 17.69 2.33
CA GLU A 74 -4.92 16.93 3.09
C GLU A 74 -6.14 16.57 2.22
N ALA A 75 -6.57 17.49 1.35
CA ALA A 75 -7.67 17.25 0.42
C ALA A 75 -7.31 16.20 -0.64
N ALA A 76 -6.08 16.25 -1.18
CA ALA A 76 -5.57 15.25 -2.12
C ALA A 76 -5.45 13.87 -1.44
N LEU A 77 -4.88 13.82 -0.23
CA LEU A 77 -4.75 12.58 0.53
C LEU A 77 -6.10 11.92 0.78
N ARG A 78 -7.12 12.72 1.13
CA ARG A 78 -8.49 12.22 1.31
C ARG A 78 -9.06 11.65 0.01
N HIS A 79 -8.85 12.32 -1.11
CA HIS A 79 -9.32 11.86 -2.42
C HIS A 79 -8.67 10.52 -2.81
N ILE A 80 -7.36 10.40 -2.67
CA ILE A 80 -6.62 9.16 -2.94
C ILE A 80 -7.08 8.03 -2.02
N ALA A 81 -7.24 8.29 -0.73
CA ALA A 81 -7.70 7.30 0.24
C ALA A 81 -9.10 6.74 -0.10
N MET A 82 -9.99 7.59 -0.60
CA MET A 82 -11.35 7.18 -1.01
C MET A 82 -11.39 6.46 -2.37
N SER A 83 -10.36 6.63 -3.19
CA SER A 83 -10.29 6.06 -4.54
C SER A 83 -9.70 4.65 -4.57
N HIS A 84 -8.96 4.26 -3.54
CA HIS A 84 -8.26 2.99 -3.47
C HIS A 84 -8.66 2.20 -2.22
N PRO A 85 -8.78 0.85 -2.31
CA PRO A 85 -9.01 0.00 -1.14
C PRO A 85 -7.72 -0.09 -0.30
N TYR A 86 -7.88 -0.28 1.01
CA TYR A 86 -6.76 -0.48 1.92
C TYR A 86 -5.96 -1.74 1.57
N ASP A 87 -6.64 -2.89 1.47
CA ASP A 87 -6.06 -4.21 1.24
C ASP A 87 -7.14 -5.11 0.62
N ASN A 88 -7.12 -5.28 -0.70
CA ASN A 88 -8.06 -6.11 -1.43
C ASN A 88 -7.30 -6.99 -2.42
N GLN A 89 -7.54 -8.30 -2.39
CA GLN A 89 -6.88 -9.27 -3.27
C GLN A 89 -7.41 -9.23 -4.71
N ASP A 90 -8.63 -8.70 -4.90
CA ASP A 90 -9.30 -8.65 -6.20
C ASP A 90 -8.96 -7.40 -7.00
N THR A 91 -8.28 -6.40 -6.40
CA THR A 91 -7.91 -5.14 -7.04
C THR A 91 -6.43 -5.08 -7.37
N THR A 92 -6.11 -4.42 -8.49
CA THR A 92 -4.73 -4.33 -9.00
C THR A 92 -3.87 -3.36 -8.19
N ILE A 93 -4.46 -2.32 -7.58
CA ILE A 93 -3.76 -1.27 -6.83
C ILE A 93 -4.42 -1.09 -5.46
N THR A 94 -3.63 -1.20 -4.41
CA THR A 94 -4.08 -1.03 -3.02
C THR A 94 -3.20 -0.02 -2.29
N LEU A 95 -3.77 0.66 -1.28
CA LEU A 95 -3.03 1.64 -0.47
C LEU A 95 -1.83 1.02 0.25
N ARG A 96 -1.95 -0.25 0.67
CA ARG A 96 -0.93 -0.97 1.42
C ARG A 96 0.12 -1.63 0.52
N GLY A 97 -0.32 -2.21 -0.61
CA GLY A 97 0.56 -3.02 -1.48
C GLY A 97 1.40 -2.16 -2.42
N ASP A 98 0.82 -1.09 -2.97
CA ASP A 98 1.38 -0.31 -4.08
C ASP A 98 1.77 1.10 -3.66
N THR A 99 2.47 1.23 -2.55
CA THR A 99 2.78 2.53 -1.92
C THR A 99 3.52 3.50 -2.83
N GLU A 100 4.37 3.03 -3.76
CA GLU A 100 5.08 3.88 -4.71
C GLU A 100 4.15 4.46 -5.78
N VAL A 101 3.19 3.66 -6.27
CA VAL A 101 2.19 4.10 -7.25
C VAL A 101 1.29 5.14 -6.62
N ILE A 102 0.80 4.86 -5.42
CA ILE A 102 -0.04 5.78 -4.64
C ILE A 102 0.70 7.08 -4.30
N ALA A 103 1.99 6.99 -3.90
CA ALA A 103 2.81 8.17 -3.64
C ALA A 103 2.95 9.06 -4.87
N LYS A 104 3.16 8.46 -6.04
CA LYS A 104 3.24 9.20 -7.31
C LYS A 104 1.90 9.86 -7.67
N GLU A 105 0.80 9.12 -7.59
CA GLU A 105 -0.54 9.64 -7.87
C GLU A 105 -0.88 10.82 -6.93
N MET A 106 -0.54 10.68 -5.64
CA MET A 106 -0.69 11.76 -4.67
C MET A 106 0.19 12.96 -5.03
N ALA A 107 1.45 12.75 -5.47
CA ALA A 107 2.32 13.84 -5.87
C ALA A 107 1.75 14.61 -7.05
N ASP A 108 1.22 13.92 -8.06
CA ASP A 108 0.60 14.50 -9.24
C ASP A 108 -0.66 15.30 -8.88
N GLU A 109 -1.51 14.75 -8.02
CA GLU A 109 -2.74 15.39 -7.52
C GLU A 109 -2.42 16.67 -6.70
N VAL A 110 -1.45 16.59 -5.78
CA VAL A 110 -1.02 17.77 -4.99
C VAL A 110 -0.39 18.80 -5.91
N ALA A 111 0.48 18.38 -6.86
CA ALA A 111 1.15 19.28 -7.80
C ALA A 111 0.15 20.08 -8.65
N ALA A 112 -0.88 19.43 -9.16
CA ALA A 112 -1.94 20.09 -9.93
C ALA A 112 -2.63 21.19 -9.12
N ARG A 113 -2.88 20.97 -7.84
CA ARG A 113 -3.58 21.90 -6.95
C ARG A 113 -2.71 23.08 -6.52
N ILE A 114 -1.42 22.85 -6.20
CA ILE A 114 -0.53 23.90 -5.67
C ILE A 114 0.20 24.70 -6.74
N ALA A 115 0.13 24.28 -8.01
CA ALA A 115 0.75 24.97 -9.15
C ALA A 115 0.30 26.45 -9.24
N LEU A 116 -0.97 26.73 -8.93
CA LEU A 116 -1.54 28.09 -8.92
C LEU A 116 -0.82 29.03 -7.95
N ALA A 117 -0.26 28.49 -6.88
CA ALA A 117 0.51 29.24 -5.89
C ALA A 117 2.00 29.35 -6.24
N GLY A 118 2.42 28.90 -7.43
CA GLY A 118 3.84 28.92 -7.83
C GLY A 118 4.71 27.95 -7.02
N LEU A 119 4.12 26.87 -6.52
CA LEU A 119 4.77 25.87 -5.69
C LEU A 119 4.93 24.58 -6.49
N ARG A 120 5.93 23.79 -6.12
CA ARG A 120 6.24 22.50 -6.75
C ARG A 120 6.39 21.43 -5.71
N VAL A 121 5.74 20.29 -5.91
CA VAL A 121 5.98 19.06 -5.15
C VAL A 121 7.33 18.47 -5.58
N VAL A 122 8.11 18.05 -4.62
CA VAL A 122 9.35 17.29 -4.84
C VAL A 122 9.06 15.80 -4.68
N GLU A 123 8.34 15.45 -3.61
CA GLU A 123 8.04 14.07 -3.25
C GLU A 123 6.84 14.03 -2.30
N THR A 124 6.09 12.93 -2.35
CA THR A 124 5.09 12.58 -1.33
C THR A 124 5.29 11.15 -0.87
N ARG A 125 4.98 10.86 0.38
CA ARG A 125 5.00 9.51 0.95
C ARG A 125 3.91 9.34 1.99
N ILE A 126 3.29 8.17 2.03
CA ILE A 126 2.42 7.80 3.12
C ILE A 126 3.30 7.55 4.36
N SER A 127 3.01 8.24 5.46
CA SER A 127 3.73 8.10 6.73
C SER A 127 3.04 7.15 7.70
N SER A 128 1.71 7.14 7.68
CA SER A 128 0.89 6.28 8.52
C SER A 128 -0.31 5.77 7.73
N LEU A 129 -0.58 4.48 7.84
CA LEU A 129 -1.74 3.83 7.23
C LEU A 129 -2.19 2.68 8.12
N ALA A 130 -3.36 2.79 8.70
CA ALA A 130 -3.92 1.77 9.59
C ALA A 130 -5.45 1.75 9.51
N TYR A 131 -6.06 0.62 9.79
CA TYR A 131 -7.50 0.59 10.05
C TYR A 131 -7.84 1.40 11.29
N ALA A 132 -8.97 2.09 11.27
CA ALA A 132 -9.47 2.75 12.45
C ALA A 132 -9.71 1.74 13.58
N SER A 133 -9.51 2.17 14.83
CA SER A 133 -9.55 1.30 16.01
C SER A 133 -10.85 0.52 16.15
N GLU A 134 -11.96 1.07 15.64
CA GLU A 134 -13.29 0.47 15.74
C GLU A 134 -13.41 -0.84 14.96
N ILE A 135 -12.67 -0.98 13.85
CA ILE A 135 -12.73 -2.17 13.00
C ILE A 135 -11.44 -2.98 12.97
N ALA A 136 -10.37 -2.48 13.60
CA ALA A 136 -9.04 -3.08 13.53
C ALA A 136 -9.05 -4.57 13.94
N GLN A 137 -9.78 -4.92 15.01
CA GLN A 137 -9.88 -6.32 15.46
C GLN A 137 -10.65 -7.20 14.47
N ALA A 138 -11.73 -6.72 13.91
CA ALA A 138 -12.51 -7.47 12.92
C ALA A 138 -11.71 -7.69 11.63
N MET A 139 -10.95 -6.67 11.18
CA MET A 139 -10.08 -6.78 10.01
C MET A 139 -8.91 -7.73 10.25
N LEU A 140 -8.33 -7.75 11.45
CA LEU A 140 -7.31 -8.72 11.82
C LEU A 140 -7.86 -10.16 11.75
N GLN A 141 -9.06 -10.41 12.25
CA GLN A 141 -9.70 -11.72 12.15
C GLN A 141 -9.97 -12.12 10.70
N ARG A 142 -10.42 -11.18 9.86
CA ARG A 142 -10.61 -11.41 8.43
C ARG A 142 -9.30 -11.78 7.74
N GLN A 143 -8.22 -11.05 8.02
CA GLN A 143 -6.88 -11.33 7.47
C GLN A 143 -6.35 -12.69 7.94
N GLN A 144 -6.54 -13.05 9.21
CA GLN A 144 -6.17 -14.35 9.74
C GLN A 144 -6.94 -15.48 9.05
N ALA A 145 -8.26 -15.33 8.88
CA ALA A 145 -9.08 -16.33 8.18
C ALA A 145 -8.64 -16.50 6.71
N ALA A 146 -8.40 -15.40 5.99
CA ALA A 146 -7.91 -15.44 4.62
C ALA A 146 -6.53 -16.10 4.53
N ALA A 147 -5.62 -15.79 5.46
CA ALA A 147 -4.29 -16.40 5.51
C ALA A 147 -4.37 -17.92 5.79
N ILE A 148 -5.26 -18.38 6.66
CA ILE A 148 -5.48 -19.81 6.94
C ILE A 148 -6.01 -20.52 5.68
N ILE A 149 -6.97 -19.92 4.97
CA ILE A 149 -7.52 -20.49 3.74
C ILE A 149 -6.41 -20.60 2.68
N ALA A 150 -5.68 -19.52 2.42
CA ALA A 150 -4.59 -19.50 1.46
C ALA A 150 -3.47 -20.50 1.81
N ALA A 151 -3.15 -20.66 3.10
CA ALA A 151 -2.20 -21.67 3.56
C ALA A 151 -2.70 -23.09 3.28
N ARG A 152 -3.99 -23.37 3.55
CA ARG A 152 -4.59 -24.68 3.28
C ARG A 152 -4.65 -25.01 1.79
N GLU A 153 -4.98 -24.04 0.95
CA GLU A 153 -4.94 -24.20 -0.51
C GLU A 153 -3.54 -24.60 -0.99
N LYS A 154 -2.50 -23.95 -0.45
CA LYS A 154 -1.10 -24.31 -0.79
C LYS A 154 -0.70 -25.69 -0.28
N ILE A 155 -1.17 -26.09 0.89
CA ILE A 155 -0.94 -27.45 1.42
C ILE A 155 -1.60 -28.50 0.52
N VAL A 156 -2.85 -28.28 0.11
CA VAL A 156 -3.57 -29.21 -0.77
C VAL A 156 -2.92 -29.28 -2.15
N GLU A 157 -2.57 -28.13 -2.75
CA GLU A 157 -1.87 -28.08 -4.04
C GLU A 157 -0.54 -28.85 -3.98
N GLY A 158 0.25 -28.61 -2.92
CA GLY A 158 1.51 -29.33 -2.69
C GLY A 158 1.31 -30.83 -2.45
N ALA A 159 0.28 -31.23 -1.69
CA ALA A 159 -0.05 -32.62 -1.44
C ALA A 159 -0.42 -33.36 -2.72
N VAL A 160 -1.27 -32.76 -3.57
CA VAL A 160 -1.66 -33.33 -4.86
C VAL A 160 -0.43 -33.54 -5.76
N SER A 161 0.45 -32.53 -5.86
CA SER A 161 1.70 -32.66 -6.64
C SER A 161 2.59 -33.77 -6.10
N MET A 162 2.82 -33.84 -4.79
CA MET A 162 3.64 -34.89 -4.16
C MET A 162 3.07 -36.29 -4.38
N VAL A 163 1.75 -36.46 -4.28
CA VAL A 163 1.09 -37.74 -4.52
C VAL A 163 1.26 -38.17 -5.98
N GLN A 164 1.07 -37.22 -6.92
CA GLN A 164 1.22 -37.50 -8.34
C GLN A 164 2.66 -37.89 -8.70
N ASP A 165 3.64 -37.19 -8.15
CA ASP A 165 5.06 -37.46 -8.34
C ASP A 165 5.44 -38.85 -7.74
N ALA A 166 4.91 -39.17 -6.55
CA ALA A 166 5.14 -40.46 -5.92
C ALA A 166 4.58 -41.63 -6.76
N LEU A 167 3.36 -41.50 -7.29
CA LEU A 167 2.77 -42.52 -8.17
C LEU A 167 3.56 -42.70 -9.47
N ASN A 168 3.94 -41.60 -10.11
CA ASN A 168 4.75 -41.64 -11.34
C ASN A 168 6.11 -42.31 -11.11
N GLN A 169 6.76 -42.08 -9.98
CA GLN A 169 8.04 -42.70 -9.63
C GLN A 169 7.90 -44.18 -9.34
N LEU A 170 6.82 -44.61 -8.65
CA LEU A 170 6.57 -46.03 -8.38
C LEU A 170 6.26 -46.83 -9.66
N GLU A 171 5.53 -46.24 -10.59
CA GLU A 171 5.24 -46.83 -11.90
C GLU A 171 6.51 -46.93 -12.77
N ALA A 172 7.30 -45.83 -12.81
CA ALA A 172 8.54 -45.79 -13.59
C ALA A 172 9.62 -46.79 -13.08
N ALA A 173 9.61 -47.05 -11.77
CA ALA A 173 10.53 -48.01 -11.14
C ALA A 173 10.05 -49.47 -11.17
N ASP A 174 8.87 -49.75 -11.73
CA ASP A 174 8.22 -51.07 -11.80
C ASP A 174 8.16 -51.80 -10.43
N VAL A 175 8.06 -51.01 -9.34
CA VAL A 175 8.07 -51.54 -7.97
C VAL A 175 6.73 -52.18 -7.60
N VAL A 176 5.63 -51.64 -8.13
CA VAL A 176 4.26 -52.10 -7.83
C VAL A 176 3.37 -51.96 -9.05
N VAL A 177 2.69 -53.04 -9.45
CA VAL A 177 1.59 -52.95 -10.41
C VAL A 177 0.33 -52.51 -9.66
N LEU A 178 -0.06 -51.24 -9.85
CA LEU A 178 -1.25 -50.67 -9.23
C LEU A 178 -2.44 -50.78 -10.20
N ASP A 179 -3.48 -51.51 -9.78
CA ASP A 179 -4.80 -51.40 -10.40
C ASP A 179 -5.48 -50.06 -9.99
N ASP A 180 -6.54 -49.70 -10.70
CA ASP A 180 -7.21 -48.41 -10.47
C ASP A 180 -7.79 -48.28 -9.05
N GLU A 181 -8.24 -49.39 -8.45
CA GLU A 181 -8.82 -49.41 -7.10
C GLU A 181 -7.75 -49.16 -6.04
N ARG A 182 -6.60 -49.87 -6.17
CA ARG A 182 -5.46 -49.68 -5.25
C ARG A 182 -4.83 -48.32 -5.40
N ARG A 183 -4.76 -47.77 -6.63
CA ARG A 183 -4.30 -46.41 -6.90
C ARG A 183 -5.19 -45.38 -6.18
N ALA A 184 -6.53 -45.51 -6.31
CA ALA A 184 -7.46 -44.60 -5.64
C ALA A 184 -7.37 -44.66 -4.11
N ALA A 185 -7.22 -45.88 -3.56
CA ALA A 185 -7.03 -46.07 -2.12
C ALA A 185 -5.73 -45.45 -1.62
N MET A 186 -4.62 -45.59 -2.35
CA MET A 186 -3.33 -45.03 -2.03
C MET A 186 -3.36 -43.48 -2.08
N VAL A 187 -3.95 -42.92 -3.13
CA VAL A 187 -4.16 -41.45 -3.25
C VAL A 187 -4.95 -40.91 -2.07
N SER A 188 -6.07 -41.52 -1.74
CA SER A 188 -6.91 -41.11 -0.61
C SER A 188 -6.13 -41.16 0.72
N ASN A 189 -5.40 -42.23 0.99
CA ASN A 189 -4.62 -42.35 2.23
C ASN A 189 -3.47 -41.34 2.30
N LEU A 190 -2.74 -41.09 1.21
CA LEU A 190 -1.66 -40.13 1.17
C LEU A 190 -2.19 -38.71 1.34
N LEU A 191 -3.30 -38.33 0.69
CA LEU A 191 -3.90 -37.00 0.85
C LEU A 191 -4.39 -36.76 2.27
N VAL A 192 -4.99 -37.75 2.94
CA VAL A 192 -5.40 -37.65 4.34
C VAL A 192 -4.20 -37.39 5.25
N VAL A 193 -3.08 -38.07 5.03
CA VAL A 193 -1.85 -37.90 5.81
C VAL A 193 -1.19 -36.53 5.54
N LEU A 194 -1.11 -36.11 4.28
CA LEU A 194 -0.44 -34.87 3.86
C LEU A 194 -1.26 -33.62 4.16
N CYS A 195 -2.60 -33.71 4.08
CA CYS A 195 -3.49 -32.57 4.35
C CYS A 195 -3.99 -32.53 5.80
N GLY A 196 -3.76 -33.56 6.61
CA GLY A 196 -4.21 -33.65 7.99
C GLY A 196 -3.33 -32.82 8.94
N ASP A 197 -3.97 -32.16 9.93
CA ASP A 197 -3.26 -31.41 10.97
C ASP A 197 -2.66 -32.32 12.08
N SER A 198 -3.04 -33.61 12.11
CA SER A 198 -2.60 -34.57 13.11
C SER A 198 -1.46 -35.44 12.59
N ARG A 199 -0.46 -35.70 13.44
CA ARG A 199 0.59 -36.70 13.11
C ARG A 199 -0.05 -38.05 12.93
N ALA A 200 0.09 -38.61 11.71
CA ALA A 200 -0.36 -39.97 11.44
C ALA A 200 0.49 -40.96 12.25
N THR A 201 -0.13 -41.77 13.10
CA THR A 201 0.51 -42.92 13.73
C THR A 201 0.29 -44.15 12.83
N PRO A 202 1.35 -44.73 12.27
CA PRO A 202 1.17 -45.93 11.45
C PRO A 202 0.68 -47.09 12.32
N ILE A 203 -0.49 -47.64 11.97
CA ILE A 203 -0.97 -48.89 12.56
C ILE A 203 -0.38 -50.01 11.70
N VAL A 204 0.62 -50.70 12.24
CA VAL A 204 1.17 -51.89 11.60
C VAL A 204 0.32 -53.07 12.05
N ASN A 205 -0.53 -53.61 11.17
CA ASN A 205 -1.17 -54.89 11.37
C ASN A 205 -0.13 -55.97 11.11
N ALA A 206 0.30 -56.67 12.16
CA ALA A 206 1.18 -57.83 12.10
C ALA A 206 0.40 -59.08 11.68
#